data_28dd6f9fcf2b99e52c7553f3e7f60534
#
_entry.id   28dd6f9fcf2b99e52c7553f3e7f60534
#
_cell.length_a   1.000
_cell.length_b   1.000
_cell.length_c   1.000
_cell.angle_alpha   90.00
_cell.angle_beta   90.00
_cell.angle_gamma   90.00
#
_symmetry.space_group_name_H-M   'P 1'
#
loop_
_entity.id
_entity.type
_entity.pdbx_description
1 polymer ?
#
loop_
_entity_poly.entity_id
_entity_poly.type
_entity_poly.pdbx_seq_one_letter_code
_entity_poly.pdbx_strand_id
1 'polypeptide(L)'
;MRFIHLADVHLGAVPDRGCSWSGRREEEIWETFRRVIAGIRENPVDLLFIAGDLFHRQPLLRELKEVNNLFSSIPDTRVYLMAGNHDYLKENSFYRGFQWSSNVFFFEKEELTCVKDEKLDVYIYGLSYEHQEIEEPLYDSVSPRAEEGIHILLAHGGDAKHIPVNMGAVSGAGFDYIALGHLHEPQILIPDKAAYAGALEPVDREDMGPHGYMEGELENGSLKTRFVPFACRSYEQITLMLREDSTQASAENMLKADLAQKGRMNIYKIFIRGNRTPGFWLLPEKLKTFGIISEVVDESRPSYDLEMMEKQYSGTLIGDYIRYFPENNRTETEEKALYYGIQALMETGRFSGMKGEPEKEAGYSLDLERSMQMLKMSRKGFLVQQERRRRDEEGELQKLLTNVEHVQREMNTLKGNLDQIEEKENSLHMRPGDETGVAILDRKTERARKKRDFYTAGMILSAVLGIILLVAATVFTDSAVLELGILVIAALGVCVFGTGRMKGARELQKRGRMKAKWLSRQQELKKNREELQREYCEREVSLGNLQEEYREYEDRICLTAREEIDIKALNLAMGVIKRYWGDAKSGSSSGAHGFGS
;
A
#
# COMPACT_ATOMS: atom_id res chain seq x y z
N MET A 1 14.44 -28.09 -13.46
CA MET A 1 13.33 -27.20 -13.10
C MET A 1 13.91 -25.93 -12.53
N ARG A 2 13.46 -24.76 -13.05
CA ARG A 2 13.91 -23.45 -12.56
C ARG A 2 12.72 -22.69 -11.97
N PHE A 3 12.94 -21.92 -10.92
CA PHE A 3 11.89 -21.10 -10.34
C PHE A 3 12.41 -19.74 -9.87
N ILE A 4 11.48 -18.80 -9.76
CA ILE A 4 11.67 -17.51 -9.08
C ILE A 4 10.73 -17.48 -7.89
N HIS A 5 11.25 -17.03 -6.74
CA HIS A 5 10.49 -16.82 -5.52
C HIS A 5 10.52 -15.33 -5.16
N LEU A 6 9.36 -14.70 -5.29
CA LEU A 6 9.03 -13.35 -4.87
C LEU A 6 8.22 -13.39 -3.58
N ALA A 7 8.33 -12.35 -2.79
CA ALA A 7 7.44 -12.01 -1.69
C ALA A 7 7.41 -10.48 -1.54
N ASP A 8 6.48 -9.97 -0.78
CA ASP A 8 6.49 -8.59 -0.30
C ASP A 8 6.73 -7.58 -1.44
N VAL A 9 6.00 -7.75 -2.55
CA VAL A 9 6.11 -6.87 -3.73
C VAL A 9 5.51 -5.51 -3.44
N HIS A 10 4.45 -5.46 -2.60
CA HIS A 10 3.79 -4.26 -2.13
C HIS A 10 3.40 -3.27 -3.24
N LEU A 11 2.78 -3.77 -4.32
CA LEU A 11 2.23 -2.91 -5.37
C LEU A 11 1.27 -1.88 -4.79
N GLY A 12 1.49 -0.62 -5.14
CA GLY A 12 0.71 0.51 -4.64
C GLY A 12 1.19 1.07 -3.30
N ALA A 13 2.33 0.61 -2.74
CA ALA A 13 3.00 1.31 -1.66
C ALA A 13 3.54 2.68 -2.12
N VAL A 14 3.51 3.65 -1.22
CA VAL A 14 4.03 5.01 -1.45
C VAL A 14 5.11 5.31 -0.41
N PRO A 15 6.32 4.75 -0.58
CA PRO A 15 7.43 4.97 0.35
C PRO A 15 7.81 6.45 0.46
N ASP A 16 8.40 6.83 1.60
CA ASP A 16 8.91 8.20 1.85
C ASP A 16 7.87 9.31 1.67
N ARG A 17 6.61 9.05 2.01
CA ARG A 17 5.54 10.04 1.88
C ARG A 17 5.96 11.39 2.49
N GLY A 18 5.67 12.49 1.76
CA GLY A 18 6.12 13.83 2.10
C GLY A 18 7.51 14.21 1.55
N CYS A 19 8.30 13.27 1.05
CA CYS A 19 9.54 13.55 0.33
C CYS A 19 9.29 13.83 -1.15
N SER A 20 10.15 14.65 -1.77
CA SER A 20 10.01 15.05 -3.17
C SER A 20 10.12 13.88 -4.17
N TRP A 21 10.67 12.75 -3.77
CA TRP A 21 10.83 11.54 -4.57
C TRP A 21 9.77 10.48 -4.34
N SER A 22 8.88 10.65 -3.35
CA SER A 22 7.89 9.66 -2.93
C SER A 22 6.97 9.20 -4.08
N GLY A 23 6.40 10.13 -4.87
CA GLY A 23 5.51 9.76 -5.99
C GLY A 23 6.18 8.92 -7.07
N ARG A 24 7.52 9.03 -7.21
CA ARG A 24 8.29 8.18 -8.13
C ARG A 24 8.51 6.78 -7.58
N ARG A 25 8.56 6.62 -6.24
CA ARG A 25 8.75 5.32 -5.60
C ARG A 25 7.60 4.35 -5.87
N GLU A 26 6.36 4.83 -5.86
CA GLU A 26 5.20 4.00 -6.22
C GLU A 26 5.33 3.41 -7.65
N GLU A 27 5.75 4.24 -8.61
CA GLU A 27 5.93 3.80 -9.99
C GLU A 27 7.11 2.83 -10.14
N GLU A 28 8.22 3.04 -9.41
CA GLU A 28 9.41 2.18 -9.43
C GLU A 28 9.09 0.76 -8.94
N ILE A 29 8.22 0.60 -7.92
CA ILE A 29 7.76 -0.73 -7.45
C ILE A 29 7.04 -1.48 -8.59
N TRP A 30 6.09 -0.82 -9.26
CA TRP A 30 5.39 -1.39 -10.41
C TRP A 30 6.35 -1.70 -11.58
N GLU A 31 7.29 -0.82 -11.86
CA GLU A 31 8.28 -0.99 -12.93
C GLU A 31 9.19 -2.19 -12.65
N THR A 32 9.67 -2.34 -11.42
CA THR A 32 10.51 -3.48 -11.02
C THR A 32 9.75 -4.80 -11.15
N PHE A 33 8.49 -4.85 -10.72
CA PHE A 33 7.66 -6.04 -10.92
C PHE A 33 7.46 -6.36 -12.40
N ARG A 34 7.15 -5.36 -13.24
CA ARG A 34 7.05 -5.54 -14.71
C ARG A 34 8.37 -6.03 -15.31
N ARG A 35 9.51 -5.56 -14.82
CA ARG A 35 10.84 -6.01 -15.27
C ARG A 35 11.10 -7.47 -14.91
N VAL A 36 10.67 -7.96 -13.73
CA VAL A 36 10.75 -9.39 -13.39
C VAL A 36 9.96 -10.22 -14.40
N ILE A 37 8.70 -9.85 -14.65
CA ILE A 37 7.86 -10.57 -15.61
C ILE A 37 8.44 -10.53 -17.04
N ALA A 38 8.99 -9.39 -17.45
CA ALA A 38 9.67 -9.26 -18.73
C ALA A 38 10.92 -10.17 -18.81
N GLY A 39 11.70 -10.25 -17.75
CA GLY A 39 12.85 -11.16 -17.65
C GLY A 39 12.45 -12.63 -17.75
N ILE A 40 11.33 -13.03 -17.11
CA ILE A 40 10.77 -14.39 -17.23
C ILE A 40 10.32 -14.66 -18.68
N ARG A 41 9.72 -13.69 -19.36
CA ARG A 41 9.31 -13.83 -20.76
C ARG A 41 10.50 -14.04 -21.70
N GLU A 42 11.63 -13.37 -21.42
CA GLU A 42 12.87 -13.50 -22.20
C GLU A 42 13.63 -14.78 -21.87
N ASN A 43 13.67 -15.18 -20.60
CA ASN A 43 14.31 -16.39 -20.09
C ASN A 43 13.33 -17.17 -19.22
N PRO A 44 12.47 -18.00 -19.83
CA PRO A 44 11.40 -18.71 -19.13
C PRO A 44 11.90 -19.56 -17.95
N VAL A 45 11.17 -19.47 -16.84
CA VAL A 45 11.28 -20.38 -15.71
C VAL A 45 10.03 -21.26 -15.62
N ASP A 46 10.13 -22.42 -14.99
CA ASP A 46 9.00 -23.32 -14.85
C ASP A 46 7.96 -22.81 -13.84
N LEU A 47 8.43 -22.23 -12.72
CA LEU A 47 7.58 -21.80 -11.61
C LEU A 47 7.91 -20.35 -11.19
N LEU A 48 6.86 -19.61 -10.85
CA LEU A 48 6.93 -18.32 -10.16
C LEU A 48 6.13 -18.43 -8.86
N PHE A 49 6.78 -18.24 -7.72
CA PHE A 49 6.15 -18.18 -6.42
C PHE A 49 6.00 -16.74 -5.97
N ILE A 50 4.84 -16.39 -5.42
CA ILE A 50 4.58 -15.10 -4.76
C ILE A 50 4.06 -15.43 -3.36
N ALA A 51 4.97 -15.36 -2.40
CA ALA A 51 4.74 -15.78 -1.03
C ALA A 51 4.15 -14.64 -0.17
N GLY A 52 2.98 -14.14 -0.58
CA GLY A 52 2.21 -13.12 0.13
C GLY A 52 2.60 -11.67 -0.21
N ASP A 53 1.76 -10.74 0.22
CA ASP A 53 1.92 -9.29 0.11
C ASP A 53 2.28 -8.80 -1.30
N LEU A 54 1.53 -9.31 -2.29
CA LEU A 54 1.64 -8.80 -3.65
C LEU A 54 1.23 -7.33 -3.73
N PHE A 55 0.21 -6.94 -2.96
CA PHE A 55 -0.23 -5.55 -2.84
C PHE A 55 -0.02 -5.03 -1.42
N HIS A 56 0.32 -3.75 -1.33
CA HIS A 56 0.52 -3.07 -0.04
C HIS A 56 -0.79 -2.85 0.74
N ARG A 57 -1.92 -2.94 0.07
CA ARG A 57 -3.27 -2.74 0.58
C ARG A 57 -4.25 -3.62 -0.19
N GLN A 58 -5.52 -3.56 0.16
CA GLN A 58 -6.55 -4.27 -0.60
C GLN A 58 -6.51 -3.87 -2.09
N PRO A 59 -6.30 -4.83 -3.00
CA PRO A 59 -6.16 -4.52 -4.42
C PRO A 59 -7.48 -4.02 -5.02
N LEU A 60 -7.38 -3.06 -5.93
CA LEU A 60 -8.49 -2.66 -6.78
C LEU A 60 -8.64 -3.62 -7.97
N LEU A 61 -9.84 -3.75 -8.50
CA LEU A 61 -10.10 -4.63 -9.64
C LEU A 61 -9.21 -4.32 -10.87
N ARG A 62 -8.88 -3.04 -11.09
CA ARG A 62 -7.98 -2.62 -12.17
C ARG A 62 -6.55 -3.12 -11.96
N GLU A 63 -6.07 -3.14 -10.70
CA GLU A 63 -4.73 -3.60 -10.32
C GLU A 63 -4.62 -5.12 -10.51
N LEU A 64 -5.63 -5.87 -10.06
CA LEU A 64 -5.72 -7.32 -10.33
C LEU A 64 -5.72 -7.65 -11.82
N LYS A 65 -6.45 -6.88 -12.64
CA LYS A 65 -6.47 -7.06 -14.11
C LYS A 65 -5.10 -6.77 -14.73
N GLU A 66 -4.39 -5.74 -14.24
CA GLU A 66 -3.05 -5.42 -14.72
C GLU A 66 -2.07 -6.54 -14.40
N VAL A 67 -2.05 -7.03 -13.15
CA VAL A 67 -1.22 -8.16 -12.73
C VAL A 67 -1.57 -9.42 -13.53
N ASN A 68 -2.87 -9.71 -13.70
CA ASN A 68 -3.30 -10.87 -14.49
C ASN A 68 -2.86 -10.79 -15.96
N ASN A 69 -2.86 -9.60 -16.56
CA ASN A 69 -2.33 -9.39 -17.92
C ASN A 69 -0.81 -9.65 -17.97
N LEU A 70 -0.06 -9.27 -16.94
CA LEU A 70 1.36 -9.58 -16.84
C LEU A 70 1.57 -11.10 -16.74
N PHE A 71 0.86 -11.81 -15.86
CA PHE A 71 0.96 -13.26 -15.75
C PHE A 71 0.52 -13.99 -17.03
N SER A 72 -0.50 -13.52 -17.71
CA SER A 72 -0.93 -14.10 -18.99
C SER A 72 0.11 -13.95 -20.11
N SER A 73 1.07 -13.00 -19.97
CA SER A 73 2.18 -12.81 -20.92
C SER A 73 3.31 -13.83 -20.78
N ILE A 74 3.26 -14.68 -19.73
CA ILE A 74 4.22 -15.77 -19.46
C ILE A 74 3.49 -17.12 -19.32
N PRO A 75 2.77 -17.59 -20.36
CA PRO A 75 1.85 -18.72 -20.26
C PRO A 75 2.53 -20.06 -19.96
N ASP A 76 3.81 -20.17 -20.24
CA ASP A 76 4.61 -21.39 -19.99
C ASP A 76 5.12 -21.48 -18.55
N THR A 77 5.10 -20.38 -17.78
CA THR A 77 5.46 -20.33 -16.37
C THR A 77 4.21 -20.51 -15.49
N ARG A 78 4.25 -21.48 -14.58
CA ARG A 78 3.19 -21.66 -13.56
C ARG A 78 3.40 -20.67 -12.41
N VAL A 79 2.38 -19.90 -12.12
CA VAL A 79 2.40 -18.90 -11.03
C VAL A 79 1.59 -19.41 -9.86
N TYR A 80 2.22 -19.49 -8.68
CA TYR A 80 1.56 -19.83 -7.42
C TYR A 80 1.57 -18.60 -6.52
N LEU A 81 0.38 -18.12 -6.21
CA LEU A 81 0.13 -16.85 -5.54
C LEU A 81 -0.69 -17.07 -4.28
N MET A 82 -0.32 -16.43 -3.18
CA MET A 82 -1.08 -16.32 -1.95
C MET A 82 -1.19 -14.87 -1.50
N ALA A 83 -2.25 -14.52 -0.76
CA ALA A 83 -2.37 -13.24 -0.09
C ALA A 83 -1.62 -13.29 1.26
N GLY A 84 -0.95 -12.20 1.63
CA GLY A 84 -0.33 -12.00 2.92
C GLY A 84 -1.19 -11.18 3.87
N ASN A 85 -0.58 -10.55 4.87
CA ASN A 85 -1.29 -9.78 5.88
C ASN A 85 -1.70 -8.36 5.42
N HIS A 86 -1.05 -7.78 4.40
CA HIS A 86 -1.45 -6.50 3.82
C HIS A 86 -2.63 -6.63 2.84
N ASP A 87 -2.62 -7.64 2.00
CA ASP A 87 -3.63 -7.88 0.98
C ASP A 87 -4.58 -9.05 1.29
N TYR A 88 -4.78 -9.35 2.60
CA TYR A 88 -5.60 -10.46 3.08
C TYR A 88 -7.04 -10.47 2.52
N LEU A 89 -7.67 -11.65 2.53
CA LEU A 89 -8.96 -11.92 1.87
C LEU A 89 -10.14 -11.41 2.70
N LYS A 90 -10.33 -10.08 2.79
CA LYS A 90 -11.55 -9.47 3.37
C LYS A 90 -12.81 -10.00 2.67
N GLU A 91 -13.99 -9.89 3.31
CA GLU A 91 -15.26 -10.30 2.71
C GLU A 91 -15.54 -9.63 1.36
N ASN A 92 -15.18 -8.35 1.23
CA ASN A 92 -15.34 -7.53 0.02
C ASN A 92 -14.07 -7.45 -0.84
N SER A 93 -13.05 -8.27 -0.58
CA SER A 93 -11.83 -8.28 -1.37
C SER A 93 -12.11 -8.70 -2.81
N PHE A 94 -11.56 -7.96 -3.77
CA PHE A 94 -11.66 -8.31 -5.20
C PHE A 94 -10.88 -9.56 -5.58
N TYR A 95 -10.02 -10.09 -4.73
CA TYR A 95 -9.44 -11.42 -4.91
C TYR A 95 -10.51 -12.50 -4.94
N ARG A 96 -11.57 -12.36 -4.12
CA ARG A 96 -12.66 -13.33 -4.05
C ARG A 96 -13.44 -13.35 -5.37
N GLY A 97 -13.38 -14.49 -6.04
CA GLY A 97 -14.04 -14.68 -7.33
C GLY A 97 -13.36 -14.01 -8.53
N PHE A 98 -12.14 -13.44 -8.36
CA PHE A 98 -11.35 -12.97 -9.49
C PHE A 98 -10.90 -14.15 -10.35
N GLN A 99 -11.09 -14.03 -11.65
CA GLN A 99 -10.72 -15.09 -12.60
C GLN A 99 -9.32 -14.85 -13.14
N TRP A 100 -8.38 -15.60 -12.57
CA TRP A 100 -6.99 -15.60 -13.02
C TRP A 100 -6.82 -16.32 -14.37
N SER A 101 -5.74 -15.99 -15.06
CA SER A 101 -5.30 -16.71 -16.26
C SER A 101 -4.94 -18.18 -15.92
N SER A 102 -5.03 -19.07 -16.91
CA SER A 102 -4.93 -20.53 -16.72
C SER A 102 -3.58 -21.03 -16.19
N ASN A 103 -2.55 -20.19 -16.23
CA ASN A 103 -1.23 -20.48 -15.67
C ASN A 103 -1.06 -20.03 -14.21
N VAL A 104 -2.08 -19.39 -13.59
CA VAL A 104 -2.04 -18.90 -12.22
C VAL A 104 -2.88 -19.78 -11.32
N PHE A 105 -2.30 -20.22 -10.21
CA PHE A 105 -3.00 -20.82 -9.10
C PHE A 105 -2.97 -19.87 -7.90
N PHE A 106 -4.13 -19.48 -7.41
CA PHE A 106 -4.29 -18.64 -6.23
C PHE A 106 -4.80 -19.47 -5.05
N PHE A 107 -4.13 -19.40 -3.90
CA PHE A 107 -4.58 -20.02 -2.67
C PHE A 107 -5.70 -19.17 -2.06
N GLU A 108 -6.94 -19.67 -2.05
CA GLU A 108 -8.14 -18.88 -1.74
C GLU A 108 -8.57 -18.92 -0.27
N LYS A 109 -7.84 -19.63 0.61
CA LYS A 109 -8.27 -19.90 2.00
C LYS A 109 -7.12 -19.77 2.99
N GLU A 110 -7.48 -19.48 4.24
CA GLU A 110 -6.59 -19.53 5.41
C GLU A 110 -6.33 -20.97 5.90
N GLU A 111 -6.61 -21.95 5.09
CA GLU A 111 -6.35 -23.37 5.34
C GLU A 111 -5.27 -23.87 4.40
N LEU A 112 -4.28 -24.59 4.95
CA LEU A 112 -3.21 -25.12 4.13
C LEU A 112 -3.73 -26.02 3.03
N THR A 113 -3.52 -25.64 1.81
CA THR A 113 -3.92 -26.37 0.60
C THR A 113 -2.68 -26.91 -0.10
N CYS A 114 -2.75 -28.16 -0.57
CA CYS A 114 -1.71 -28.79 -1.41
C CYS A 114 -2.22 -28.94 -2.83
N VAL A 115 -1.46 -28.45 -3.79
CA VAL A 115 -1.74 -28.55 -5.23
C VAL A 115 -0.60 -29.29 -5.91
N LYS A 116 -0.92 -30.28 -6.73
CA LYS A 116 0.05 -30.98 -7.57
C LYS A 116 0.12 -30.35 -8.95
N ASP A 117 1.30 -29.96 -9.39
CA ASP A 117 1.58 -29.73 -10.80
C ASP A 117 1.98 -31.06 -11.46
N GLU A 118 1.04 -31.65 -12.20
CA GLU A 118 1.23 -32.97 -12.83
C GLU A 118 2.32 -32.96 -13.90
N LYS A 119 2.61 -31.82 -14.53
CA LYS A 119 3.63 -31.70 -15.58
C LYS A 119 5.05 -31.73 -15.01
N LEU A 120 5.23 -31.12 -13.85
CA LEU A 120 6.54 -30.98 -13.20
C LEU A 120 6.77 -31.98 -12.07
N ASP A 121 5.74 -32.73 -11.67
CA ASP A 121 5.70 -33.63 -10.50
C ASP A 121 6.10 -32.92 -9.21
N VAL A 122 5.51 -31.74 -9.00
CA VAL A 122 5.78 -30.87 -7.86
C VAL A 122 4.51 -30.67 -7.04
N TYR A 123 4.60 -30.79 -5.73
CA TYR A 123 3.53 -30.49 -4.77
C TYR A 123 3.79 -29.14 -4.13
N ILE A 124 2.87 -28.18 -4.34
CA ILE A 124 2.96 -26.84 -3.80
C ILE A 124 1.95 -26.69 -2.68
N TYR A 125 2.42 -26.27 -1.53
CA TYR A 125 1.63 -26.04 -0.32
C TYR A 125 1.56 -24.55 -0.04
N GLY A 126 0.39 -24.04 0.35
CA GLY A 126 0.21 -22.64 0.69
C GLY A 126 -1.15 -22.38 1.30
N LEU A 127 -1.29 -21.22 1.92
CA LEU A 127 -2.54 -20.65 2.42
C LEU A 127 -2.51 -19.13 2.24
N SER A 128 -3.65 -18.51 2.10
CA SER A 128 -3.79 -17.06 2.12
C SER A 128 -4.36 -16.58 3.44
N TYR A 129 -3.99 -15.39 3.87
CA TYR A 129 -4.58 -14.73 5.02
C TYR A 129 -6.04 -14.34 4.74
N GLU A 130 -6.96 -14.66 5.64
CA GLU A 130 -8.33 -14.11 5.69
C GLU A 130 -8.48 -13.07 6.80
N HIS A 131 -7.52 -13.04 7.74
CA HIS A 131 -7.39 -12.07 8.83
C HIS A 131 -6.03 -11.36 8.72
N GLN A 132 -5.98 -10.09 9.11
CA GLN A 132 -4.73 -9.32 9.05
C GLN A 132 -3.69 -9.85 10.05
N GLU A 133 -4.10 -10.21 11.26
CA GLU A 133 -3.25 -10.79 12.29
C GLU A 133 -3.68 -12.24 12.56
N ILE A 134 -2.71 -13.16 12.60
CA ILE A 134 -2.89 -14.59 12.88
C ILE A 134 -1.80 -15.01 13.85
N GLU A 135 -2.15 -15.22 15.11
CA GLU A 135 -1.20 -15.59 16.18
C GLU A 135 -0.94 -17.10 16.26
N GLU A 136 -1.74 -17.92 15.59
CA GLU A 136 -1.55 -19.36 15.55
C GLU A 136 -0.41 -19.76 14.61
N PRO A 137 0.50 -20.69 15.05
CA PRO A 137 1.62 -21.15 14.25
C PRO A 137 1.19 -22.21 13.21
N LEU A 138 0.44 -21.81 12.19
CA LEU A 138 -0.23 -22.69 11.23
C LEU A 138 0.72 -23.58 10.42
N TYR A 139 2.00 -23.23 10.29
CA TYR A 139 2.98 -24.00 9.53
C TYR A 139 3.74 -25.04 10.37
N ASP A 140 3.74 -24.94 11.70
CA ASP A 140 4.58 -25.78 12.57
C ASP A 140 4.21 -27.26 12.58
N SER A 141 2.94 -27.59 12.33
CA SER A 141 2.41 -28.96 12.31
C SER A 141 2.31 -29.56 10.90
N VAL A 142 2.74 -28.83 9.88
CA VAL A 142 2.60 -29.22 8.48
C VAL A 142 3.71 -30.19 8.07
N SER A 143 3.33 -31.26 7.37
CA SER A 143 4.27 -32.18 6.72
C SER A 143 3.85 -32.45 5.28
N PRO A 144 4.80 -32.70 4.37
CA PRO A 144 4.48 -33.07 3.01
C PRO A 144 3.70 -34.40 2.98
N ARG A 145 2.91 -34.59 1.92
CA ARG A 145 2.24 -35.84 1.65
C ARG A 145 3.27 -36.95 1.46
N ALA A 146 2.85 -38.22 1.67
CA ALA A 146 3.74 -39.37 1.56
C ALA A 146 4.04 -39.78 0.10
N GLU A 147 3.57 -39.03 -0.90
CA GLU A 147 3.84 -39.32 -2.30
C GLU A 147 5.27 -38.92 -2.68
N GLU A 148 5.83 -39.63 -3.66
CA GLU A 148 7.10 -39.27 -4.28
C GLU A 148 6.92 -37.96 -5.10
N GLY A 149 7.92 -37.10 -5.14
CA GLY A 149 7.90 -35.82 -5.86
C GLY A 149 8.67 -34.77 -5.09
N ILE A 150 8.62 -33.53 -5.61
CA ILE A 150 9.23 -32.36 -5.00
C ILE A 150 8.16 -31.62 -4.20
N HIS A 151 8.44 -31.32 -2.94
CA HIS A 151 7.51 -30.68 -2.03
C HIS A 151 7.99 -29.27 -1.66
N ILE A 152 7.23 -28.24 -2.05
CA ILE A 152 7.55 -26.82 -1.83
C ILE A 152 6.46 -26.19 -0.98
N LEU A 153 6.87 -25.57 0.14
CA LEU A 153 5.98 -24.80 1.00
C LEU A 153 6.12 -23.32 0.68
N LEU A 154 5.02 -22.67 0.35
CA LEU A 154 4.89 -21.22 0.33
C LEU A 154 4.29 -20.79 1.67
N ALA A 155 4.98 -19.91 2.38
CA ALA A 155 4.56 -19.42 3.68
C ALA A 155 4.77 -17.91 3.78
N HIS A 156 3.86 -17.24 4.47
CA HIS A 156 3.97 -15.82 4.78
C HIS A 156 3.80 -15.63 6.28
N GLY A 157 4.77 -14.99 6.94
CA GLY A 157 4.77 -14.80 8.38
C GLY A 157 6.16 -14.93 9.00
N GLY A 158 6.20 -15.00 10.33
CA GLY A 158 7.46 -15.18 11.08
C GLY A 158 7.61 -14.33 12.33
N ASP A 159 6.67 -13.42 12.61
CA ASP A 159 6.58 -12.68 13.88
C ASP A 159 5.42 -13.19 14.76
N ALA A 160 5.26 -12.61 15.94
CA ALA A 160 4.26 -13.05 16.92
C ALA A 160 2.81 -12.81 16.49
N LYS A 161 2.56 -11.90 15.56
CA LYS A 161 1.21 -11.50 15.11
C LYS A 161 0.85 -12.05 13.73
N HIS A 162 1.84 -12.45 12.96
CA HIS A 162 1.68 -12.86 11.57
C HIS A 162 2.24 -14.28 11.38
N ILE A 163 1.44 -15.28 11.68
CA ILE A 163 1.73 -16.72 11.68
C ILE A 163 3.17 -17.00 12.14
N PRO A 164 3.40 -17.13 13.45
CA PRO A 164 4.71 -17.46 13.97
C PRO A 164 5.26 -18.73 13.31
N VAL A 165 6.54 -18.71 12.90
CA VAL A 165 7.18 -19.84 12.21
C VAL A 165 8.31 -20.40 13.05
N ASN A 166 8.18 -21.64 13.51
CA ASN A 166 9.26 -22.37 14.12
C ASN A 166 10.10 -23.07 13.03
N MET A 167 11.19 -22.44 12.62
CA MET A 167 12.06 -22.98 11.57
C MET A 167 12.60 -24.37 11.86
N GLY A 168 12.77 -24.74 13.14
CA GLY A 168 13.18 -26.09 13.53
C GLY A 168 12.14 -27.16 13.17
N ALA A 169 10.86 -26.85 13.43
CA ALA A 169 9.74 -27.73 13.07
C ALA A 169 9.54 -27.80 11.55
N VAL A 170 9.42 -26.66 10.88
CA VAL A 170 9.11 -26.60 9.44
C VAL A 170 10.24 -27.18 8.58
N SER A 171 11.50 -26.90 8.88
CA SER A 171 12.63 -27.45 8.13
C SER A 171 12.82 -28.94 8.32
N GLY A 172 12.42 -29.47 9.48
CA GLY A 172 12.44 -30.91 9.80
C GLY A 172 11.26 -31.68 9.20
N ALA A 173 10.23 -31.00 8.71
CA ALA A 173 9.01 -31.64 8.21
C ALA A 173 9.16 -32.40 6.89
N GLY A 174 10.24 -32.17 6.13
CA GLY A 174 10.54 -32.94 4.90
C GLY A 174 10.28 -32.18 3.60
N PHE A 175 10.01 -30.87 3.63
CA PHE A 175 9.93 -30.05 2.42
C PHE A 175 11.30 -29.91 1.74
N ASP A 176 11.31 -29.91 0.40
CA ASP A 176 12.52 -29.67 -0.42
C ASP A 176 12.89 -28.19 -0.46
N TYR A 177 11.88 -27.31 -0.53
CA TYR A 177 12.06 -25.87 -0.46
C TYR A 177 10.96 -25.19 0.35
N ILE A 178 11.33 -24.19 1.13
CA ILE A 178 10.43 -23.35 1.94
C ILE A 178 10.61 -21.90 1.48
N ALA A 179 9.63 -21.41 0.74
CA ALA A 179 9.57 -20.05 0.21
C ALA A 179 8.82 -19.15 1.21
N LEU A 180 9.56 -18.28 1.91
CA LEU A 180 9.04 -17.42 2.96
C LEU A 180 8.89 -15.98 2.49
N GLY A 181 7.79 -15.34 2.88
CA GLY A 181 7.54 -13.90 2.81
C GLY A 181 7.23 -13.30 4.17
N HIS A 182 6.94 -12.00 4.21
CA HIS A 182 6.66 -11.16 5.36
C HIS A 182 7.85 -10.34 5.88
N LEU A 183 9.04 -10.91 5.97
CA LEU A 183 10.23 -10.15 6.35
C LEU A 183 10.83 -9.50 5.10
N HIS A 184 10.90 -8.17 5.08
CA HIS A 184 11.39 -7.41 3.93
C HIS A 184 12.88 -7.58 3.67
N GLU A 185 13.68 -7.91 4.72
CA GLU A 185 15.11 -8.20 4.56
C GLU A 185 15.30 -9.59 3.97
N PRO A 186 15.98 -9.74 2.82
CA PRO A 186 16.25 -11.04 2.24
C PRO A 186 17.20 -11.85 3.13
N GLN A 187 16.80 -13.09 3.48
CA GLN A 187 17.58 -13.95 4.37
C GLN A 187 17.58 -15.40 3.90
N ILE A 188 18.76 -15.97 3.69
CA ILE A 188 18.92 -17.41 3.48
C ILE A 188 19.04 -18.07 4.85
N LEU A 189 17.94 -18.68 5.31
CA LEU A 189 17.90 -19.34 6.62
C LEU A 189 18.61 -20.69 6.61
N ILE A 190 18.38 -21.48 5.57
CA ILE A 190 19.02 -22.76 5.33
C ILE A 190 19.43 -22.78 3.85
N PRO A 191 20.74 -22.86 3.54
CA PRO A 191 21.22 -22.90 2.16
C PRO A 191 20.46 -23.95 1.34
N ASP A 192 20.01 -23.53 0.16
CA ASP A 192 19.31 -24.38 -0.81
C ASP A 192 18.00 -25.02 -0.31
N LYS A 193 17.46 -24.58 0.83
CA LYS A 193 16.26 -25.17 1.42
C LYS A 193 15.23 -24.16 1.93
N ALA A 194 15.63 -23.09 2.59
CA ALA A 194 14.69 -22.14 3.18
C ALA A 194 15.21 -20.71 3.12
N ALA A 195 14.40 -19.80 2.59
CA ALA A 195 14.77 -18.39 2.51
C ALA A 195 13.53 -17.47 2.58
N TYR A 196 13.70 -16.31 3.21
CA TYR A 196 12.88 -15.13 2.95
C TYR A 196 13.40 -14.46 1.67
N ALA A 197 12.53 -14.24 0.70
CA ALA A 197 12.89 -13.53 -0.51
C ALA A 197 13.21 -12.06 -0.23
N GLY A 198 12.60 -11.49 0.79
CA GLY A 198 12.59 -10.08 1.09
C GLY A 198 11.66 -9.32 0.15
N ALA A 199 11.49 -8.03 0.40
CA ALA A 199 10.73 -7.16 -0.48
C ALA A 199 11.43 -7.01 -1.84
N LEU A 200 10.65 -6.94 -2.91
CA LEU A 200 11.20 -6.76 -4.27
C LEU A 200 11.84 -5.38 -4.44
N GLU A 201 11.24 -4.35 -3.87
CA GLU A 201 11.76 -3.00 -3.68
C GLU A 201 11.64 -2.63 -2.20
N PRO A 202 12.57 -1.86 -1.62
CA PRO A 202 12.42 -1.41 -0.24
C PRO A 202 11.20 -0.49 -0.11
N VAL A 203 10.32 -0.75 0.85
CA VAL A 203 9.09 0.01 1.10
C VAL A 203 9.16 0.90 2.34
N ASP A 204 10.12 0.65 3.23
CA ASP A 204 10.40 1.47 4.42
C ASP A 204 11.87 1.90 4.47
N ARG A 205 12.16 2.93 5.27
CA ARG A 205 13.54 3.42 5.50
C ARG A 205 14.39 2.45 6.30
N GLU A 206 13.77 1.49 6.96
CA GLU A 206 14.44 0.42 7.70
C GLU A 206 14.83 -0.74 6.78
N ASP A 207 14.24 -0.83 5.60
CA ASP A 207 14.57 -1.83 4.57
C ASP A 207 15.94 -1.51 3.93
N MET A 208 17.00 -1.77 4.69
CA MET A 208 18.36 -1.41 4.30
C MET A 208 19.00 -2.44 3.39
N GLY A 209 19.82 -1.95 2.46
CA GLY A 209 20.64 -2.83 1.61
C GLY A 209 19.94 -3.32 0.34
N PRO A 210 20.43 -4.40 -0.27
CA PRO A 210 19.95 -4.88 -1.55
C PRO A 210 18.61 -5.62 -1.42
N HIS A 211 17.68 -5.32 -2.33
CA HIS A 211 16.38 -5.97 -2.46
C HIS A 211 16.24 -6.64 -3.83
N GLY A 212 15.35 -7.62 -3.94
CA GLY A 212 15.22 -8.41 -5.16
C GLY A 212 14.40 -9.67 -4.97
N TYR A 213 14.93 -10.83 -5.40
CA TYR A 213 14.21 -12.11 -5.34
C TYR A 213 15.16 -13.29 -5.19
N MET A 214 14.60 -14.45 -4.80
CA MET A 214 15.32 -15.72 -4.83
C MET A 214 15.14 -16.42 -6.19
N GLU A 215 16.22 -16.89 -6.78
CA GLU A 215 16.21 -17.79 -7.93
C GLU A 215 16.62 -19.18 -7.48
N GLY A 216 15.89 -20.21 -7.93
CA GLY A 216 16.20 -21.60 -7.63
C GLY A 216 16.29 -22.45 -8.90
N GLU A 217 17.20 -23.42 -8.86
CA GLU A 217 17.38 -24.41 -9.91
C GLU A 217 17.51 -25.80 -9.30
N LEU A 218 16.61 -26.69 -9.72
CA LEU A 218 16.67 -28.10 -9.35
C LEU A 218 17.18 -28.90 -10.55
N GLU A 219 18.36 -29.51 -10.39
CA GLU A 219 18.99 -30.33 -11.38
C GLU A 219 19.50 -31.64 -10.73
N ASN A 220 19.16 -32.80 -11.34
CA ASN A 220 19.56 -34.10 -10.86
C ASN A 220 19.27 -34.39 -9.37
N GLY A 221 18.13 -33.87 -8.86
CA GLY A 221 17.73 -34.02 -7.46
C GLY A 221 18.49 -33.11 -6.49
N SER A 222 19.32 -32.19 -6.97
CA SER A 222 20.00 -31.18 -6.17
C SER A 222 19.40 -29.82 -6.42
N LEU A 223 18.85 -29.18 -5.38
CA LEU A 223 18.37 -27.80 -5.41
C LEU A 223 19.54 -26.85 -5.13
N LYS A 224 19.61 -25.76 -5.89
CA LYS A 224 20.48 -24.62 -5.64
C LYS A 224 19.68 -23.35 -5.66
N THR A 225 19.89 -22.49 -4.67
CA THR A 225 19.20 -21.21 -4.57
C THR A 225 20.19 -20.06 -4.42
N ARG A 226 19.83 -18.89 -4.95
CA ARG A 226 20.61 -17.67 -4.78
C ARG A 226 19.71 -16.46 -4.72
N PHE A 227 20.12 -15.46 -3.96
CA PHE A 227 19.51 -14.15 -3.99
C PHE A 227 19.99 -13.36 -5.23
N VAL A 228 19.06 -12.71 -5.91
CA VAL A 228 19.31 -11.84 -7.07
C VAL A 228 18.92 -10.42 -6.72
N PRO A 229 19.88 -9.51 -6.44
CA PRO A 229 19.59 -8.10 -6.26
C PRO A 229 18.97 -7.53 -7.53
N PHE A 230 17.79 -6.91 -7.42
CA PHE A 230 17.02 -6.50 -8.60
C PHE A 230 16.32 -5.16 -8.46
N ALA A 231 16.21 -4.62 -7.24
CA ALA A 231 15.57 -3.34 -6.97
C ALA A 231 16.21 -2.17 -7.75
N CYS A 232 15.41 -1.17 -8.06
CA CYS A 232 15.87 0.06 -8.69
C CYS A 232 16.73 0.89 -7.74
N ARG A 233 16.45 0.80 -6.44
CA ARG A 233 17.12 1.56 -5.37
C ARG A 233 17.38 0.71 -4.15
N SER A 234 18.31 1.18 -3.32
CA SER A 234 18.47 0.70 -1.95
C SER A 234 18.45 1.89 -0.97
N TYR A 235 18.04 1.63 0.27
CA TYR A 235 18.35 2.51 1.39
C TYR A 235 19.73 2.14 1.91
N GLU A 236 20.60 3.14 2.04
CA GLU A 236 21.99 2.95 2.39
C GLU A 236 22.42 3.90 3.52
N GLN A 237 23.36 3.44 4.33
CA GLN A 237 24.00 4.29 5.33
C GLN A 237 25.37 4.76 4.87
N ILE A 238 25.64 6.04 5.11
CA ILE A 238 26.98 6.63 4.95
C ILE A 238 27.40 7.19 6.31
N THR A 239 28.58 6.82 6.78
CA THR A 239 29.18 7.37 7.99
C THR A 239 30.34 8.30 7.63
N LEU A 240 30.15 9.59 7.85
CA LEU A 240 31.22 10.59 7.69
C LEU A 240 32.01 10.67 9.00
N MET A 241 33.24 10.21 8.98
CA MET A 241 34.14 10.25 10.13
C MET A 241 34.92 11.57 10.17
N LEU A 242 34.52 12.46 11.09
CA LEU A 242 35.23 13.73 11.32
C LEU A 242 36.50 13.52 12.15
N ARG A 243 37.48 14.36 11.88
CA ARG A 243 38.69 14.53 12.65
C ARG A 243 38.77 15.98 13.10
N GLU A 244 39.69 16.29 14.01
CA GLU A 244 39.85 17.64 14.55
C GLU A 244 40.18 18.69 13.46
N ASP A 245 40.84 18.29 12.37
CA ASP A 245 41.16 19.16 11.23
C ASP A 245 40.05 19.17 10.15
N SER A 246 38.94 18.49 10.36
CA SER A 246 37.86 18.42 9.39
C SER A 246 37.19 19.78 9.16
N THR A 247 36.86 20.05 7.93
CA THR A 247 36.17 21.26 7.47
C THR A 247 34.86 20.88 6.77
N GLN A 248 33.98 21.86 6.57
CA GLN A 248 32.78 21.65 5.74
C GLN A 248 33.14 21.09 4.35
N ALA A 249 34.16 21.63 3.69
CA ALA A 249 34.59 21.18 2.37
C ALA A 249 35.13 19.74 2.39
N SER A 250 35.88 19.35 3.44
CA SER A 250 36.37 17.97 3.57
C SER A 250 35.23 16.98 3.74
N ALA A 251 34.23 17.28 4.58
CA ALA A 251 33.05 16.44 4.77
C ALA A 251 32.22 16.33 3.49
N GLU A 252 32.01 17.43 2.77
CA GLU A 252 31.32 17.41 1.47
C GLU A 252 32.05 16.55 0.43
N ASN A 253 33.40 16.60 0.39
CA ASN A 253 34.20 15.79 -0.52
C ASN A 253 34.14 14.29 -0.17
N MET A 254 34.17 13.95 1.14
CA MET A 254 33.98 12.57 1.60
C MET A 254 32.61 12.05 1.16
N LEU A 255 31.56 12.82 1.40
CA LEU A 255 30.20 12.43 0.99
C LEU A 255 30.10 12.22 -0.54
N LYS A 256 30.68 13.13 -1.34
CA LYS A 256 30.67 12.98 -2.81
C LYS A 256 31.40 11.73 -3.28
N ALA A 257 32.49 11.35 -2.63
CA ALA A 257 33.21 10.12 -2.93
C ALA A 257 32.40 8.89 -2.62
N ASP A 258 31.77 8.83 -1.44
CA ASP A 258 30.90 7.72 -1.04
C ASP A 258 29.69 7.58 -1.97
N LEU A 259 29.02 8.68 -2.31
CA LEU A 259 27.89 8.68 -3.25
C LEU A 259 28.29 8.24 -4.66
N ALA A 260 29.52 8.57 -5.09
CA ALA A 260 30.03 8.12 -6.40
C ALA A 260 30.30 6.60 -6.41
N GLN A 261 30.74 6.04 -5.29
CA GLN A 261 31.01 4.62 -5.15
C GLN A 261 29.74 3.79 -4.97
N LYS A 262 28.81 4.24 -4.11
CA LYS A 262 27.59 3.51 -3.73
C LYS A 262 26.42 3.69 -4.72
N GLY A 263 26.46 4.71 -5.57
CA GLY A 263 25.41 5.00 -6.57
C GLY A 263 24.55 6.22 -6.21
N ARG A 264 24.26 7.04 -7.21
CA ARG A 264 23.52 8.30 -7.00
C ARG A 264 22.01 8.15 -6.92
N MET A 265 21.51 6.97 -7.28
CA MET A 265 20.06 6.70 -7.31
C MET A 265 19.54 6.18 -5.98
N ASN A 266 20.40 5.70 -5.10
CA ASN A 266 20.04 5.20 -3.79
C ASN A 266 19.63 6.33 -2.84
N ILE A 267 18.90 5.97 -1.78
CA ILE A 267 18.43 6.88 -0.74
C ILE A 267 19.34 6.70 0.48
N TYR A 268 19.88 7.81 0.99
CA TYR A 268 20.94 7.76 1.99
C TYR A 268 20.51 8.33 3.33
N LYS A 269 20.85 7.61 4.41
CA LYS A 269 20.90 8.11 5.78
C LYS A 269 22.35 8.37 6.13
N ILE A 270 22.67 9.60 6.53
CA ILE A 270 24.04 10.02 6.82
C ILE A 270 24.23 10.12 8.32
N PHE A 271 25.24 9.43 8.84
CA PHE A 271 25.73 9.61 10.20
C PHE A 271 27.05 10.40 10.17
N ILE A 272 27.12 11.48 10.92
CA ILE A 272 28.34 12.24 11.14
C ILE A 272 28.88 11.81 12.49
N ARG A 273 30.06 11.20 12.52
CA ARG A 273 30.70 10.65 13.71
C ARG A 273 32.12 11.18 13.89
N GLY A 274 32.74 10.90 15.03
CA GLY A 274 34.11 11.26 15.33
C GLY A 274 34.23 12.61 16.02
N ASN A 275 35.47 13.12 16.07
CA ASN A 275 35.80 14.32 16.82
C ASN A 275 35.99 15.51 15.89
N ARG A 276 35.44 16.65 16.26
CA ARG A 276 35.56 17.90 15.51
C ARG A 276 36.22 18.98 16.36
N THR A 277 36.85 19.94 15.72
CA THR A 277 37.36 21.13 16.41
C THR A 277 36.23 21.81 17.17
N PRO A 278 36.42 22.20 18.45
CA PRO A 278 35.47 23.02 19.17
C PRO A 278 35.09 24.29 18.38
N GLY A 279 33.78 24.56 18.31
CA GLY A 279 33.25 25.70 17.54
C GLY A 279 33.05 25.45 16.04
N PHE A 280 33.43 24.28 15.52
CA PHE A 280 33.10 23.87 14.16
C PHE A 280 31.75 23.11 14.14
N TRP A 281 30.88 23.48 13.21
CA TRP A 281 29.60 22.82 12.95
C TRP A 281 29.46 22.54 11.47
N LEU A 282 29.07 21.31 11.15
CA LEU A 282 28.62 20.99 9.81
C LEU A 282 27.22 21.57 9.56
N LEU A 283 26.96 21.94 8.33
CA LEU A 283 25.64 22.38 7.86
C LEU A 283 24.93 21.20 7.18
N PRO A 284 24.02 20.48 7.85
CA PRO A 284 23.36 19.29 7.31
C PRO A 284 22.59 19.58 6.01
N GLU A 285 21.96 20.74 5.92
CA GLU A 285 21.20 21.14 4.73
C GLU A 285 22.06 21.25 3.47
N LYS A 286 23.35 21.57 3.59
CA LYS A 286 24.28 21.54 2.45
C LYS A 286 24.58 20.12 2.01
N LEU A 287 24.70 19.18 2.95
CA LEU A 287 24.92 17.76 2.62
C LEU A 287 23.75 17.18 1.83
N LYS A 288 22.52 17.52 2.19
CA LYS A 288 21.31 17.07 1.49
C LYS A 288 21.24 17.49 0.02
N THR A 289 22.02 18.46 -0.41
CA THR A 289 22.03 18.90 -1.82
C THR A 289 22.82 17.99 -2.75
N PHE A 290 23.61 17.04 -2.25
CA PHE A 290 24.51 16.22 -3.06
C PHE A 290 23.88 14.90 -3.56
N GLY A 291 22.76 14.48 -2.98
CA GLY A 291 22.09 13.22 -3.34
C GLY A 291 20.68 13.13 -2.79
N ILE A 292 20.06 11.97 -2.92
CA ILE A 292 18.77 11.67 -2.28
C ILE A 292 19.07 11.28 -0.83
N ILE A 293 18.99 12.24 0.06
CA ILE A 293 19.35 12.07 1.47
C ILE A 293 18.10 12.24 2.33
N SER A 294 17.66 11.14 2.93
CA SER A 294 16.47 11.10 3.78
C SER A 294 16.71 11.76 5.13
N GLU A 295 17.91 11.53 5.72
CA GLU A 295 18.24 12.04 7.04
C GLU A 295 19.75 12.29 7.18
N VAL A 296 20.11 13.32 7.95
CA VAL A 296 21.48 13.58 8.41
C VAL A 296 21.48 13.62 9.92
N VAL A 297 22.23 12.71 10.51
CA VAL A 297 22.35 12.51 11.95
C VAL A 297 23.73 12.93 12.40
N ASP A 298 23.85 14.02 13.16
CA ASP A 298 25.12 14.48 13.72
C ASP A 298 25.33 13.87 15.13
N GLU A 299 26.24 12.90 15.19
CA GLU A 299 26.74 12.25 16.40
C GLU A 299 28.19 12.66 16.71
N SER A 300 28.72 13.68 15.98
CA SER A 300 30.08 14.14 16.20
C SER A 300 30.22 14.86 17.54
N ARG A 301 31.40 14.74 18.13
CA ARG A 301 31.74 15.34 19.41
C ARG A 301 32.80 16.41 19.27
N PRO A 302 32.67 17.56 19.95
CA PRO A 302 33.79 18.49 20.01
C PRO A 302 34.95 17.88 20.79
N SER A 303 36.16 18.06 20.29
CA SER A 303 37.40 17.52 20.91
C SER A 303 37.78 18.33 22.12
N TYR A 304 37.09 18.15 23.24
CA TYR A 304 37.45 18.71 24.52
C TYR A 304 38.16 17.66 25.40
N ASP A 305 39.37 17.98 25.87
CA ASP A 305 39.98 17.24 26.98
C ASP A 305 39.35 17.73 28.29
N LEU A 306 38.25 17.07 28.69
CA LEU A 306 37.46 17.49 29.86
C LEU A 306 38.27 17.46 31.13
N GLU A 307 39.17 16.49 31.29
CA GLU A 307 40.03 16.35 32.49
C GLU A 307 41.03 17.50 32.59
N MET A 308 41.70 17.82 31.46
CA MET A 308 42.59 18.95 31.39
C MET A 308 41.85 20.28 31.57
N MET A 309 40.67 20.42 30.96
CA MET A 309 39.82 21.62 31.11
C MET A 309 39.34 21.82 32.52
N GLU A 310 38.92 20.78 33.23
CA GLU A 310 38.49 20.87 34.63
C GLU A 310 39.63 21.39 35.53
N LYS A 311 40.86 20.89 35.30
CA LYS A 311 42.04 21.34 36.01
C LYS A 311 42.40 22.80 35.64
N GLN A 312 42.40 23.12 34.37
CA GLN A 312 42.77 24.45 33.87
C GLN A 312 41.77 25.54 34.31
N TYR A 313 40.49 25.20 34.29
CA TYR A 313 39.39 26.11 34.68
C TYR A 313 38.90 25.89 36.10
N SER A 314 39.73 25.27 36.97
CA SER A 314 39.38 25.05 38.36
C SER A 314 39.06 26.39 39.05
N GLY A 315 37.95 26.44 39.82
CA GLY A 315 37.47 27.65 40.45
C GLY A 315 36.79 28.67 39.53
N THR A 316 36.55 28.30 38.26
CA THR A 316 35.74 29.10 37.32
C THR A 316 34.42 28.41 37.04
N LEU A 317 33.46 29.16 36.46
CA LEU A 317 32.17 28.60 36.05
C LEU A 317 32.31 27.42 35.07
N ILE A 318 33.29 27.42 34.19
CA ILE A 318 33.53 26.32 33.23
C ILE A 318 33.92 25.05 34.00
N GLY A 319 34.85 25.15 34.96
CA GLY A 319 35.23 24.00 35.76
C GLY A 319 34.08 23.45 36.61
N ASP A 320 33.29 24.36 37.23
CA ASP A 320 32.10 23.96 38.00
C ASP A 320 31.02 23.34 37.12
N TYR A 321 30.85 23.87 35.93
CA TYR A 321 29.92 23.31 34.91
C TYR A 321 30.33 21.90 34.47
N ILE A 322 31.61 21.65 34.21
CA ILE A 322 32.12 20.33 33.84
C ILE A 322 31.88 19.33 34.98
N ARG A 323 32.19 19.71 36.23
CA ARG A 323 32.01 18.89 37.43
C ARG A 323 30.56 18.55 37.76
N TYR A 324 29.61 19.35 37.25
CA TYR A 324 28.19 19.08 37.50
C TYR A 324 27.74 17.77 36.82
N PHE A 325 28.34 17.40 35.71
CA PHE A 325 27.97 16.18 34.97
C PHE A 325 28.82 15.00 35.43
N PRO A 326 28.24 13.80 35.63
CA PRO A 326 28.99 12.62 36.04
C PRO A 326 30.05 12.24 35.00
N GLU A 327 31.19 11.70 35.46
CA GLU A 327 32.25 11.26 34.54
C GLU A 327 31.87 10.04 33.71
N ASN A 328 31.10 9.13 34.32
CA ASN A 328 30.69 7.86 33.72
C ASN A 328 29.16 7.77 33.64
N ASN A 329 28.66 6.98 32.65
CA ASN A 329 27.24 6.68 32.46
C ASN A 329 26.35 7.92 32.23
N ARG A 330 26.85 8.91 31.49
CA ARG A 330 26.03 10.04 31.04
C ARG A 330 24.96 9.55 30.08
N THR A 331 23.75 10.03 30.27
CA THR A 331 22.70 9.91 29.28
C THR A 331 23.05 10.76 28.03
N GLU A 332 22.49 10.44 26.89
CA GLU A 332 22.68 11.23 25.65
C GLU A 332 22.31 12.71 25.88
N THR A 333 21.24 12.97 26.62
CA THR A 333 20.82 14.34 26.99
C THR A 333 21.87 15.06 27.83
N GLU A 334 22.47 14.40 28.82
CA GLU A 334 23.51 14.99 29.67
C GLU A 334 24.81 15.22 28.90
N GLU A 335 25.18 14.30 28.02
CA GLU A 335 26.36 14.45 27.17
C GLU A 335 26.22 15.65 26.23
N LYS A 336 25.10 15.76 25.55
CA LYS A 336 24.80 16.92 24.70
C LYS A 336 24.73 18.22 25.50
N ALA A 337 24.11 18.20 26.68
CA ALA A 337 24.03 19.36 27.55
C ALA A 337 25.43 19.84 27.98
N LEU A 338 26.33 18.92 28.37
CA LEU A 338 27.72 19.23 28.71
C LEU A 338 28.42 19.96 27.56
N TYR A 339 28.35 19.43 26.33
CA TYR A 339 29.02 20.04 25.21
C TYR A 339 28.40 21.38 24.77
N TYR A 340 27.07 21.52 24.77
CA TYR A 340 26.41 22.78 24.45
C TYR A 340 26.80 23.89 25.46
N GLY A 341 26.84 23.56 26.76
CA GLY A 341 27.19 24.52 27.76
C GLY A 341 28.66 24.92 27.74
N ILE A 342 29.59 23.96 27.61
CA ILE A 342 31.02 24.25 27.46
C ILE A 342 31.23 25.16 26.24
N GLN A 343 30.65 24.84 25.10
CA GLN A 343 30.80 25.64 23.89
C GLN A 343 30.28 27.07 24.12
N ALA A 344 29.08 27.23 24.69
CA ALA A 344 28.51 28.54 24.94
C ALA A 344 29.40 29.37 25.90
N LEU A 345 29.95 28.75 26.93
CA LEU A 345 30.85 29.41 27.87
C LEU A 345 32.21 29.77 27.28
N MET A 346 32.76 28.87 26.45
CA MET A 346 34.07 29.09 25.78
C MET A 346 34.01 30.15 24.66
N GLU A 347 32.95 30.19 23.89
CA GLU A 347 32.80 31.19 22.82
C GLU A 347 32.60 32.59 23.35
N THR A 348 31.86 32.73 24.47
CA THR A 348 31.68 34.04 25.10
C THR A 348 32.93 34.50 25.82
N GLY A 349 33.69 33.59 26.44
CA GLY A 349 34.98 33.90 27.07
C GLY A 349 36.10 34.35 26.09
N ARG A 350 36.01 33.97 24.82
CA ARG A 350 36.94 34.44 23.77
C ARG A 350 36.76 35.92 23.43
N PHE A 351 35.60 36.48 23.61
CA PHE A 351 35.31 37.89 23.35
C PHE A 351 35.71 38.82 24.49
N SER A 352 35.92 38.30 25.71
CA SER A 352 36.29 39.09 26.87
C SER A 352 37.81 39.24 27.10
N GLY A 353 38.65 38.91 26.09
CA GLY A 353 40.08 39.27 26.06
C GLY A 353 40.91 38.66 27.16
N MET A 354 40.92 37.34 27.33
CA MET A 354 41.78 36.63 28.25
C MET A 354 43.26 36.68 27.88
N LYS A 355 43.94 37.74 28.22
CA LYS A 355 45.33 37.73 28.57
C LYS A 355 45.45 38.33 29.99
N GLY A 356 45.52 37.43 30.97
CA GLY A 356 46.03 37.67 32.30
C GLY A 356 45.35 38.77 33.13
N GLU A 357 44.58 38.38 34.06
CA GLU A 357 44.09 38.91 35.32
C GLU A 357 42.57 38.79 35.49
N PRO A 358 42.07 38.40 36.64
CA PRO A 358 40.63 38.29 36.90
C PRO A 358 40.03 39.69 36.98
N GLU A 359 39.51 40.23 35.85
CA GLU A 359 38.72 41.45 35.89
C GLU A 359 37.30 41.15 36.38
N LYS A 360 37.10 41.63 37.57
CA LYS A 360 35.89 42.16 38.22
C LYS A 360 34.50 41.71 37.74
N GLU A 361 33.67 41.38 38.67
CA GLU A 361 32.27 40.92 38.70
C GLU A 361 31.33 41.41 37.56
N ALA A 362 31.58 42.56 36.91
CA ALA A 362 30.78 43.08 35.80
C ALA A 362 31.02 42.35 34.48
N GLY A 363 32.25 41.83 34.19
CA GLY A 363 32.56 41.05 33.00
C GLY A 363 31.95 39.66 33.03
N TYR A 364 31.93 39.04 34.18
CA TYR A 364 31.35 37.71 34.42
C TYR A 364 29.83 37.68 34.15
N SER A 365 29.10 38.72 34.53
CA SER A 365 27.65 38.83 34.33
C SER A 365 27.28 38.96 32.85
N LEU A 366 28.09 39.69 32.09
CA LEU A 366 27.87 39.93 30.66
C LEU A 366 28.13 38.66 29.82
N ASP A 367 29.14 37.87 30.16
CA ASP A 367 29.50 36.65 29.50
C ASP A 367 28.48 35.52 29.74
N LEU A 368 27.96 35.43 30.95
CA LEU A 368 26.85 34.54 31.30
C LEU A 368 25.58 34.88 30.54
N GLU A 369 25.25 36.16 30.43
CA GLU A 369 24.07 36.59 29.67
C GLU A 369 24.20 36.28 28.20
N ARG A 370 25.38 36.46 27.61
CA ARG A 370 25.68 36.06 26.20
C ARG A 370 25.63 34.55 26.01
N SER A 371 26.21 33.75 26.93
CA SER A 371 26.13 32.29 26.87
C SER A 371 24.68 31.81 26.96
N MET A 372 23.88 32.39 27.82
CA MET A 372 22.46 32.11 27.93
C MET A 372 21.68 32.52 26.68
N GLN A 373 22.03 33.64 26.08
CA GLN A 373 21.42 34.09 24.82
C GLN A 373 21.75 33.15 23.68
N MET A 374 22.98 32.66 23.59
CA MET A 374 23.44 31.71 22.59
C MET A 374 22.70 30.37 22.70
N LEU A 375 22.59 29.81 23.92
CA LEU A 375 21.79 28.60 24.13
C LEU A 375 20.31 28.79 23.81
N LYS A 376 19.75 29.96 24.14
CA LYS A 376 18.35 30.30 23.75
C LYS A 376 18.18 30.41 22.26
N MET A 377 19.16 30.94 21.52
CA MET A 377 19.12 31.01 20.04
C MET A 377 19.21 29.62 19.42
N SER A 378 20.12 28.76 19.90
CA SER A 378 20.23 27.37 19.47
C SER A 378 18.92 26.60 19.72
N ARG A 379 18.36 26.72 20.94
CA ARG A 379 17.05 26.14 21.28
C ARG A 379 15.95 26.65 20.37
N LYS A 380 15.92 27.96 20.07
CA LYS A 380 14.94 28.52 19.13
C LYS A 380 15.10 27.92 17.73
N GLY A 381 16.34 27.67 17.28
CA GLY A 381 16.62 26.99 16.03
C GLY A 381 15.98 25.60 15.96
N PHE A 382 16.21 24.77 16.99
CA PHE A 382 15.61 23.44 17.09
C PHE A 382 14.07 23.49 17.18
N LEU A 383 13.52 24.42 17.94
CA LEU A 383 12.07 24.60 18.02
C LEU A 383 11.46 25.01 16.68
N VAL A 384 12.13 25.85 15.89
CA VAL A 384 11.68 26.23 14.56
C VAL A 384 11.73 25.04 13.61
N GLN A 385 12.77 24.19 13.69
CA GLN A 385 12.86 22.97 12.88
C GLN A 385 11.76 21.97 13.25
N GLN A 386 11.51 21.74 14.53
CA GLN A 386 10.43 20.90 15.03
C GLN A 386 9.06 21.40 14.55
N GLU A 387 8.81 22.71 14.67
CA GLU A 387 7.56 23.33 14.22
C GLU A 387 7.38 23.25 12.69
N ARG A 388 8.48 23.33 11.93
CA ARG A 388 8.45 23.17 10.48
C ARG A 388 8.09 21.74 10.11
N ARG A 389 8.76 20.75 10.72
CA ARG A 389 8.46 19.33 10.52
C ARG A 389 6.99 19.05 10.84
N ARG A 390 6.51 19.49 12.03
CA ARG A 390 5.12 19.31 12.43
C ARG A 390 4.13 19.89 11.40
N ARG A 391 4.41 21.06 10.83
CA ARG A 391 3.57 21.66 9.78
C ARG A 391 3.57 20.85 8.49
N ASP A 392 4.71 20.30 8.11
CA ASP A 392 4.83 19.48 6.91
C ASP A 392 4.04 18.17 7.12
N GLU A 393 4.14 17.55 8.28
CA GLU A 393 3.39 16.36 8.68
C GLU A 393 1.88 16.62 8.78
N GLU A 394 1.46 17.71 9.42
CA GLU A 394 0.07 18.15 9.47
C GLU A 394 -0.48 18.44 8.06
N GLY A 395 0.35 18.97 7.16
CA GLY A 395 0.01 19.21 5.76
C GLY A 395 -0.27 17.91 4.99
N GLU A 396 0.50 16.86 5.21
CA GLU A 396 0.27 15.54 4.59
C GLU A 396 -0.98 14.87 5.16
N LEU A 397 -1.17 14.89 6.48
CA LEU A 397 -2.41 14.42 7.13
C LEU A 397 -3.66 15.13 6.56
N GLN A 398 -3.59 16.44 6.35
CA GLN A 398 -4.69 17.21 5.79
C GLN A 398 -4.99 16.81 4.34
N LYS A 399 -3.97 16.48 3.55
CA LYS A 399 -4.16 15.95 2.18
C LYS A 399 -4.86 14.58 2.19
N LEU A 400 -4.41 13.67 3.07
CA LEU A 400 -5.04 12.36 3.23
C LEU A 400 -6.52 12.52 3.64
N LEU A 401 -6.80 13.37 4.62
CA LEU A 401 -8.17 13.65 5.07
C LEU A 401 -9.04 14.19 3.92
N THR A 402 -8.49 15.11 3.12
CA THR A 402 -9.19 15.67 1.95
C THR A 402 -9.52 14.59 0.92
N ASN A 403 -8.61 13.63 0.70
CA ASN A 403 -8.83 12.51 -0.19
C ASN A 403 -9.93 11.57 0.37
N VAL A 404 -9.92 11.27 1.66
CA VAL A 404 -10.98 10.49 2.33
C VAL A 404 -12.34 11.15 2.13
N GLU A 405 -12.46 12.46 2.38
CA GLU A 405 -13.70 13.22 2.17
C GLU A 405 -14.16 13.23 0.71
N HIS A 406 -13.22 13.28 -0.22
CA HIS A 406 -13.53 13.24 -1.66
C HIS A 406 -14.14 11.88 -2.02
N VAL A 407 -13.49 10.78 -1.68
CA VAL A 407 -13.98 9.41 -1.97
C VAL A 407 -15.32 9.17 -1.29
N GLN A 408 -15.51 9.64 -0.05
CA GLN A 408 -16.79 9.53 0.67
C GLN A 408 -17.93 10.26 -0.06
N ARG A 409 -17.67 11.43 -0.65
CA ARG A 409 -18.65 12.16 -1.45
C ARG A 409 -19.00 11.43 -2.74
N GLU A 410 -18.01 10.84 -3.42
CA GLU A 410 -18.24 10.00 -4.61
C GLU A 410 -19.11 8.78 -4.27
N MET A 411 -18.82 8.08 -3.17
CA MET A 411 -19.62 6.95 -2.70
C MET A 411 -21.07 7.33 -2.41
N ASN A 412 -21.31 8.46 -1.77
CA ASN A 412 -22.68 8.95 -1.52
C ASN A 412 -23.42 9.22 -2.82
N THR A 413 -22.73 9.75 -3.84
CA THR A 413 -23.30 9.98 -5.17
C THR A 413 -23.66 8.68 -5.88
N LEU A 414 -22.74 7.68 -5.85
CA LEU A 414 -22.97 6.36 -6.44
C LEU A 414 -24.13 5.64 -5.75
N LYS A 415 -24.21 5.72 -4.42
CA LYS A 415 -25.33 5.17 -3.65
C LYS A 415 -26.67 5.79 -4.09
N GLY A 416 -26.74 7.10 -4.20
CA GLY A 416 -27.92 7.80 -4.71
C GLY A 416 -28.31 7.37 -6.14
N ASN A 417 -27.33 7.10 -7.01
CA ASN A 417 -27.60 6.58 -8.35
C ASN A 417 -28.11 5.14 -8.33
N LEU A 418 -27.58 4.28 -7.44
CA LEU A 418 -28.07 2.91 -7.23
C LEU A 418 -29.51 2.91 -6.74
N ASP A 419 -29.86 3.75 -5.76
CA ASP A 419 -31.21 3.91 -5.23
C ASP A 419 -32.19 4.32 -6.34
N GLN A 420 -31.78 5.24 -7.24
CA GLN A 420 -32.59 5.64 -8.41
C GLN A 420 -32.81 4.50 -9.41
N ILE A 421 -31.82 3.63 -9.62
CA ILE A 421 -31.98 2.47 -10.50
C ILE A 421 -32.94 1.47 -9.87
N GLU A 422 -32.81 1.21 -8.57
CA GLU A 422 -33.71 0.34 -7.84
C GLU A 422 -35.15 0.83 -7.88
N GLU A 423 -35.38 2.13 -7.72
CA GLU A 423 -36.70 2.74 -7.88
C GLU A 423 -37.26 2.53 -9.31
N LYS A 424 -36.41 2.71 -10.34
CA LYS A 424 -36.79 2.45 -11.73
C LYS A 424 -37.07 0.96 -11.99
N GLU A 425 -36.30 0.04 -11.44
CA GLU A 425 -36.58 -1.41 -11.50
C GLU A 425 -37.92 -1.72 -10.83
N ASN A 426 -38.14 -1.21 -9.61
CA ASN A 426 -39.39 -1.39 -8.87
C ASN A 426 -40.60 -0.79 -9.58
N SER A 427 -40.42 0.31 -10.32
CA SER A 427 -41.49 0.89 -11.14
C SER A 427 -41.84 0.06 -12.38
N LEU A 428 -40.92 -0.77 -12.87
CA LEU A 428 -41.13 -1.72 -13.96
C LEU A 428 -41.78 -3.02 -13.46
N HIS A 429 -41.61 -3.37 -12.18
CA HIS A 429 -42.34 -4.44 -11.54
C HIS A 429 -43.66 -3.87 -11.01
N MET A 430 -44.77 -4.33 -11.56
CA MET A 430 -46.10 -3.98 -11.01
C MET A 430 -46.21 -4.43 -9.54
N ARG A 431 -47.07 -3.73 -8.80
CA ARG A 431 -47.29 -3.86 -7.32
C ARG A 431 -47.24 -5.30 -6.78
N PRO A 432 -46.78 -5.50 -5.53
CA PRO A 432 -46.77 -6.83 -4.90
C PRO A 432 -48.15 -7.49 -4.98
N GLY A 433 -48.26 -8.65 -5.64
CA GLY A 433 -49.50 -9.38 -5.91
C GLY A 433 -49.96 -9.37 -7.38
N ASP A 434 -49.40 -8.52 -8.22
CA ASP A 434 -49.67 -8.54 -9.66
C ASP A 434 -48.68 -9.47 -10.39
N GLU A 435 -49.25 -10.22 -11.37
CA GLU A 435 -48.42 -11.01 -12.28
C GLU A 435 -47.38 -10.11 -12.96
N THR A 436 -46.12 -10.60 -13.11
CA THR A 436 -45.06 -9.87 -13.78
C THR A 436 -45.56 -9.27 -15.11
N GLY A 437 -45.18 -8.06 -15.43
CA GLY A 437 -45.59 -7.36 -16.67
C GLY A 437 -45.39 -8.21 -17.92
N VAL A 438 -44.41 -9.16 -17.91
CA VAL A 438 -44.21 -10.18 -18.93
C VAL A 438 -45.35 -11.16 -18.97
N ALA A 439 -45.82 -11.70 -17.84
CA ALA A 439 -46.91 -12.67 -17.80
C ALA A 439 -48.23 -12.05 -18.29
N ILE A 440 -48.49 -10.78 -17.98
CA ILE A 440 -49.65 -10.05 -18.53
C ILE A 440 -49.51 -9.84 -20.03
N LEU A 441 -48.35 -9.48 -20.54
CA LEU A 441 -48.08 -9.34 -21.96
C LEU A 441 -48.19 -10.69 -22.67
N ASP A 442 -47.75 -11.77 -22.05
CA ASP A 442 -47.84 -13.14 -22.62
C ASP A 442 -49.30 -13.62 -22.68
N ARG A 443 -50.08 -13.44 -21.63
CA ARG A 443 -51.53 -13.76 -21.68
C ARG A 443 -52.29 -12.93 -22.74
N LYS A 444 -52.00 -11.64 -22.84
CA LYS A 444 -52.58 -10.78 -23.86
C LYS A 444 -52.13 -11.18 -25.28
N THR A 445 -50.89 -11.62 -25.42
CA THR A 445 -50.31 -12.11 -26.69
C THR A 445 -50.97 -13.45 -27.10
N GLU A 446 -51.16 -14.37 -26.15
CA GLU A 446 -51.85 -15.63 -26.38
C GLU A 446 -53.32 -15.42 -26.77
N ARG A 447 -54.05 -14.50 -26.11
CA ARG A 447 -55.40 -14.11 -26.50
C ARG A 447 -55.42 -13.54 -27.93
N ALA A 448 -54.49 -12.71 -28.31
CA ALA A 448 -54.40 -12.16 -29.66
C ALA A 448 -54.07 -13.28 -30.71
N ARG A 449 -53.27 -14.27 -30.34
CA ARG A 449 -52.95 -15.44 -31.15
C ARG A 449 -54.18 -16.31 -31.36
N LYS A 450 -54.89 -16.67 -30.27
CA LYS A 450 -56.15 -17.43 -30.35
C LYS A 450 -57.19 -16.73 -31.23
N LYS A 451 -57.33 -15.40 -31.09
CA LYS A 451 -58.22 -14.59 -31.95
C LYS A 451 -57.81 -14.62 -33.43
N ARG A 452 -56.56 -14.48 -33.76
CA ARG A 452 -56.04 -14.58 -35.13
C ARG A 452 -56.30 -15.97 -35.70
N ASP A 453 -56.08 -17.03 -34.90
CA ASP A 453 -56.23 -18.41 -35.35
C ASP A 453 -57.73 -18.76 -35.54
N PHE A 454 -58.62 -18.22 -34.71
CA PHE A 454 -60.09 -18.29 -34.90
C PHE A 454 -60.51 -17.66 -36.25
N TYR A 455 -60.02 -16.44 -36.57
CA TYR A 455 -60.31 -15.81 -37.85
C TYR A 455 -59.69 -16.53 -39.04
N THR A 456 -58.54 -17.15 -38.85
CA THR A 456 -57.92 -18.00 -39.89
C THR A 456 -58.75 -19.26 -40.15
N ALA A 457 -59.20 -19.93 -39.13
CA ALA A 457 -60.07 -21.10 -39.25
C ALA A 457 -61.41 -20.75 -39.93
N GLY A 458 -62.01 -19.62 -39.51
CA GLY A 458 -63.25 -19.12 -40.13
C GLY A 458 -63.09 -18.78 -41.62
N MET A 459 -61.97 -18.20 -42.00
CA MET A 459 -61.65 -17.91 -43.41
C MET A 459 -61.52 -19.19 -44.25
N ILE A 460 -60.78 -20.20 -43.71
CA ILE A 460 -60.65 -21.50 -44.37
C ILE A 460 -61.98 -22.19 -44.48
N LEU A 461 -62.77 -22.23 -43.40
CA LEU A 461 -64.09 -22.87 -43.39
C LEU A 461 -65.04 -22.21 -44.38
N SER A 462 -65.09 -20.89 -44.47
CA SER A 462 -65.89 -20.14 -45.46
C SER A 462 -65.51 -20.48 -46.90
N ALA A 463 -64.18 -20.60 -47.18
CA ALA A 463 -63.72 -20.98 -48.52
C ALA A 463 -64.08 -22.44 -48.86
N VAL A 464 -63.86 -23.37 -47.90
CA VAL A 464 -64.18 -24.81 -48.12
C VAL A 464 -65.68 -25.02 -48.29
N LEU A 465 -66.50 -24.39 -47.44
CA LEU A 465 -67.95 -24.48 -47.52
C LEU A 465 -68.46 -23.88 -48.84
N GLY A 466 -67.89 -22.75 -49.24
CA GLY A 466 -68.21 -22.15 -50.55
C GLY A 466 -67.91 -23.07 -51.72
N ILE A 467 -66.75 -23.76 -51.69
CA ILE A 467 -66.38 -24.75 -52.71
C ILE A 467 -67.36 -25.93 -52.73
N ILE A 468 -67.70 -26.49 -51.57
CA ILE A 468 -68.62 -27.63 -51.42
C ILE A 468 -69.99 -27.25 -51.96
N LEU A 469 -70.54 -26.10 -51.56
CA LEU A 469 -71.85 -25.63 -52.03
C LEU A 469 -71.85 -25.31 -53.50
N LEU A 470 -70.75 -24.80 -54.09
CA LEU A 470 -70.60 -24.55 -55.51
C LEU A 470 -70.61 -25.85 -56.27
N VAL A 471 -69.85 -26.87 -55.88
CA VAL A 471 -69.86 -28.21 -56.49
C VAL A 471 -71.26 -28.84 -56.40
N ALA A 472 -71.91 -28.70 -55.27
CA ALA A 472 -73.31 -29.24 -55.15
C ALA A 472 -74.28 -28.48 -56.07
N ALA A 473 -74.16 -27.17 -56.23
CA ALA A 473 -74.99 -26.38 -57.12
C ALA A 473 -74.78 -26.77 -58.60
N THR A 474 -73.54 -26.99 -59.02
CA THR A 474 -73.21 -27.41 -60.38
C THR A 474 -73.69 -28.84 -60.71
N VAL A 475 -73.76 -29.71 -59.70
CA VAL A 475 -74.23 -31.10 -59.84
C VAL A 475 -75.76 -31.24 -59.83
N PHE A 476 -76.45 -30.42 -59.00
CA PHE A 476 -77.86 -30.60 -58.72
C PHE A 476 -78.78 -29.52 -59.36
N THR A 477 -78.24 -28.40 -59.83
CA THR A 477 -79.04 -27.32 -60.44
C THR A 477 -78.31 -26.64 -61.60
N ASP A 478 -79.12 -26.28 -62.62
CA ASP A 478 -78.62 -25.52 -63.83
C ASP A 478 -78.79 -23.98 -63.59
N SER A 479 -78.70 -23.53 -62.42
CA SER A 479 -78.94 -22.09 -62.05
C SER A 479 -77.67 -21.31 -61.83
N ALA A 480 -77.19 -20.57 -62.82
CA ALA A 480 -76.03 -19.67 -62.74
C ALA A 480 -76.20 -18.56 -61.67
N VAL A 481 -77.45 -18.21 -61.36
CA VAL A 481 -77.72 -17.20 -60.28
C VAL A 481 -77.43 -17.72 -58.88
N LEU A 482 -77.70 -19.03 -58.68
CA LEU A 482 -77.43 -19.68 -57.36
C LEU A 482 -75.93 -19.86 -57.18
N GLU A 483 -75.19 -20.26 -58.24
CA GLU A 483 -73.74 -20.39 -58.21
C GLU A 483 -73.06 -19.04 -57.91
N LEU A 484 -73.51 -17.99 -58.58
CA LEU A 484 -72.99 -16.61 -58.31
C LEU A 484 -73.28 -16.16 -56.91
N GLY A 485 -74.47 -16.46 -56.37
CA GLY A 485 -74.84 -16.14 -54.97
C GLY A 485 -73.95 -16.85 -53.98
N ILE A 486 -73.66 -18.13 -54.14
CA ILE A 486 -72.75 -18.93 -53.32
C ILE A 486 -71.33 -18.35 -53.33
N LEU A 487 -70.83 -18.01 -54.52
CA LEU A 487 -69.49 -17.37 -54.67
C LEU A 487 -69.40 -16.04 -53.94
N VAL A 488 -70.44 -15.21 -54.05
CA VAL A 488 -70.49 -13.89 -53.35
C VAL A 488 -70.51 -14.07 -51.86
N ILE A 489 -71.28 -15.01 -51.33
CA ILE A 489 -71.35 -15.26 -49.86
C ILE A 489 -70.05 -15.84 -49.36
N ALA A 490 -69.44 -16.78 -50.06
CA ALA A 490 -68.10 -17.33 -49.71
C ALA A 490 -67.02 -16.26 -49.74
N ALA A 491 -67.02 -15.42 -50.79
CA ALA A 491 -66.07 -14.29 -50.88
C ALA A 491 -66.26 -13.27 -49.76
N LEU A 492 -67.49 -12.94 -49.39
CA LEU A 492 -67.79 -12.08 -48.26
C LEU A 492 -67.28 -12.67 -46.94
N GLY A 493 -67.51 -13.99 -46.72
CA GLY A 493 -66.99 -14.70 -45.58
C GLY A 493 -65.48 -14.65 -45.48
N VAL A 494 -64.80 -14.95 -46.57
CA VAL A 494 -63.33 -14.88 -46.63
C VAL A 494 -62.84 -13.45 -46.38
N CYS A 495 -63.51 -12.42 -46.89
CA CYS A 495 -63.17 -11.02 -46.66
C CYS A 495 -63.34 -10.62 -45.20
N VAL A 496 -64.46 -10.96 -44.57
CA VAL A 496 -64.75 -10.64 -43.18
C VAL A 496 -63.73 -11.32 -42.23
N PHE A 497 -63.50 -12.62 -42.40
CA PHE A 497 -62.53 -13.33 -41.60
C PHE A 497 -61.09 -12.95 -41.95
N GLY A 498 -60.78 -12.64 -43.19
CA GLY A 498 -59.48 -12.12 -43.65
C GLY A 498 -59.09 -10.79 -43.00
N THR A 499 -60.04 -9.84 -42.94
CA THR A 499 -59.83 -8.55 -42.26
C THR A 499 -59.62 -8.74 -40.75
N GLY A 500 -60.37 -9.67 -40.13
CA GLY A 500 -60.19 -10.03 -38.72
C GLY A 500 -58.81 -10.64 -38.43
N ARG A 501 -58.36 -11.55 -39.30
CA ARG A 501 -56.99 -12.12 -39.26
C ARG A 501 -55.90 -11.07 -39.38
N MET A 502 -56.01 -10.12 -40.31
CA MET A 502 -55.05 -9.00 -40.47
C MET A 502 -55.01 -8.11 -39.23
N LYS A 503 -56.16 -7.80 -38.66
CA LYS A 503 -56.22 -7.03 -37.39
C LYS A 503 -55.55 -7.80 -36.25
N GLY A 504 -55.79 -9.09 -36.11
CA GLY A 504 -55.15 -9.95 -35.10
C GLY A 504 -53.65 -10.06 -35.29
N ALA A 505 -53.14 -10.17 -36.53
CA ALA A 505 -51.72 -10.22 -36.86
C ALA A 505 -51.01 -8.88 -36.49
N ARG A 506 -51.62 -7.73 -36.83
CA ARG A 506 -51.09 -6.41 -36.47
C ARG A 506 -51.02 -6.24 -34.95
N GLU A 507 -52.03 -6.65 -34.21
CA GLU A 507 -52.09 -6.62 -32.75
C GLU A 507 -51.00 -7.49 -32.12
N LEU A 508 -50.77 -8.71 -32.66
CA LEU A 508 -49.73 -9.63 -32.25
C LEU A 508 -48.33 -9.02 -32.46
N GLN A 509 -48.08 -8.41 -33.63
CA GLN A 509 -46.83 -7.72 -33.94
C GLN A 509 -46.56 -6.54 -32.99
N LYS A 510 -47.60 -5.73 -32.72
CA LYS A 510 -47.50 -4.61 -31.75
C LYS A 510 -47.11 -5.08 -30.39
N ARG A 511 -47.75 -6.14 -29.86
CA ARG A 511 -47.46 -6.73 -28.55
C ARG A 511 -46.07 -7.35 -28.50
N GLY A 512 -45.63 -8.04 -29.55
CA GLY A 512 -44.28 -8.58 -29.65
C GLY A 512 -43.20 -7.47 -29.56
N ARG A 513 -43.41 -6.33 -30.26
CA ARG A 513 -42.54 -5.16 -30.18
C ARG A 513 -42.52 -4.57 -28.76
N MET A 514 -43.68 -4.49 -28.09
CA MET A 514 -43.74 -3.98 -26.70
C MET A 514 -42.99 -4.90 -25.73
N LYS A 515 -43.16 -6.22 -25.84
CA LYS A 515 -42.42 -7.20 -25.01
C LYS A 515 -40.91 -7.11 -25.25
N ALA A 516 -40.47 -7.04 -26.50
CA ALA A 516 -39.04 -6.89 -26.84
C ALA A 516 -38.45 -5.60 -26.24
N LYS A 517 -39.17 -4.46 -26.35
CA LYS A 517 -38.75 -3.20 -25.78
C LYS A 517 -38.67 -3.23 -24.25
N TRP A 518 -39.62 -3.92 -23.60
CA TRP A 518 -39.63 -4.05 -22.15
C TRP A 518 -38.48 -4.92 -21.65
N LEU A 519 -38.20 -6.08 -22.31
CA LEU A 519 -37.08 -6.94 -21.98
C LEU A 519 -35.73 -6.24 -22.20
N SER A 520 -35.58 -5.52 -23.31
CA SER A 520 -34.38 -4.72 -23.57
C SER A 520 -34.15 -3.67 -22.47
N ARG A 521 -35.22 -3.01 -21.98
CA ARG A 521 -35.10 -2.04 -20.91
C ARG A 521 -34.70 -2.67 -19.57
N GLN A 522 -35.23 -3.84 -19.24
CA GLN A 522 -34.82 -4.59 -18.06
C GLN A 522 -33.34 -4.98 -18.13
N GLN A 523 -32.89 -5.51 -19.27
CA GLN A 523 -31.49 -5.88 -19.44
C GLN A 523 -30.55 -4.69 -19.31
N GLU A 524 -30.95 -3.55 -19.88
CA GLU A 524 -30.18 -2.30 -19.77
C GLU A 524 -30.07 -1.82 -18.31
N LEU A 525 -31.18 -1.83 -17.55
CA LEU A 525 -31.15 -1.43 -16.15
C LEU A 525 -30.31 -2.38 -15.29
N LYS A 526 -30.43 -3.69 -15.52
CA LYS A 526 -29.63 -4.69 -14.82
C LYS A 526 -28.15 -4.49 -15.09
N LYS A 527 -27.75 -4.26 -16.33
CA LYS A 527 -26.37 -3.98 -16.70
C LYS A 527 -25.84 -2.71 -16.01
N ASN A 528 -26.61 -1.62 -16.06
CA ASN A 528 -26.22 -0.36 -15.43
C ASN A 528 -26.10 -0.51 -13.90
N ARG A 529 -26.97 -1.29 -13.28
CA ARG A 529 -26.88 -1.60 -11.84
C ARG A 529 -25.61 -2.36 -11.51
N GLU A 530 -25.27 -3.39 -12.29
CA GLU A 530 -24.05 -4.18 -12.08
C GLU A 530 -22.79 -3.32 -12.25
N GLU A 531 -22.78 -2.41 -13.24
CA GLU A 531 -21.66 -1.47 -13.45
C GLU A 531 -21.51 -0.51 -12.25
N LEU A 532 -22.58 0.13 -11.81
CA LEU A 532 -22.55 1.05 -10.65
C LEU A 532 -22.22 0.33 -9.34
N GLN A 533 -22.69 -0.91 -9.16
CA GLN A 533 -22.37 -1.71 -7.98
C GLN A 533 -20.88 -2.03 -7.91
N ARG A 534 -20.25 -2.34 -9.05
CA ARG A 534 -18.80 -2.54 -9.12
C ARG A 534 -18.04 -1.26 -8.77
N GLU A 535 -18.46 -0.14 -9.34
CA GLU A 535 -17.84 1.16 -9.07
C GLU A 535 -17.97 1.55 -7.58
N TYR A 536 -19.13 1.30 -6.98
CA TYR A 536 -19.35 1.52 -5.55
C TYR A 536 -18.39 0.67 -4.70
N CYS A 537 -18.25 -0.63 -4.99
CA CYS A 537 -17.32 -1.52 -4.30
C CYS A 537 -15.86 -1.07 -4.47
N GLU A 538 -15.45 -0.61 -5.67
CA GLU A 538 -14.10 -0.06 -5.88
C GLU A 538 -13.84 1.18 -5.00
N ARG A 539 -14.84 2.07 -4.85
CA ARG A 539 -14.71 3.24 -3.98
C ARG A 539 -14.69 2.87 -2.50
N GLU A 540 -15.46 1.87 -2.10
CA GLU A 540 -15.47 1.36 -0.72
C GLU A 540 -14.09 0.80 -0.33
N VAL A 541 -13.48 -0.01 -1.18
CA VAL A 541 -12.11 -0.51 -0.97
C VAL A 541 -11.11 0.64 -0.93
N SER A 542 -11.20 1.60 -1.86
CA SER A 542 -10.33 2.77 -1.89
C SER A 542 -10.45 3.63 -0.63
N LEU A 543 -11.67 3.80 -0.10
CA LEU A 543 -11.89 4.52 1.15
C LEU A 543 -11.23 3.81 2.34
N GLY A 544 -11.40 2.49 2.43
CA GLY A 544 -10.76 1.67 3.47
C GLY A 544 -9.24 1.80 3.45
N ASN A 545 -8.64 1.71 2.27
CA ASN A 545 -7.19 1.88 2.10
C ASN A 545 -6.70 3.27 2.54
N LEU A 546 -7.41 4.35 2.17
CA LEU A 546 -7.05 5.71 2.58
C LEU A 546 -7.20 5.93 4.10
N GLN A 547 -8.20 5.31 4.72
CA GLN A 547 -8.39 5.39 6.18
C GLN A 547 -7.30 4.64 6.94
N GLU A 548 -6.84 3.49 6.43
CA GLU A 548 -5.73 2.73 6.97
C GLU A 548 -4.42 3.54 6.85
N GLU A 549 -4.14 4.09 5.67
CA GLU A 549 -3.00 4.95 5.41
C GLU A 549 -2.97 6.21 6.31
N TYR A 550 -4.12 6.80 6.59
CA TYR A 550 -4.24 7.93 7.52
C TYR A 550 -3.83 7.53 8.94
N ARG A 551 -4.29 6.36 9.43
CA ARG A 551 -3.94 5.86 10.77
C ARG A 551 -2.46 5.55 10.89
N GLU A 552 -1.88 4.85 9.94
CA GLU A 552 -0.45 4.53 9.92
C GLU A 552 0.41 5.78 9.93
N TYR A 553 0.01 6.82 9.18
CA TYR A 553 0.73 8.09 9.16
C TYR A 553 0.59 8.85 10.47
N GLU A 554 -0.58 8.87 11.10
CA GLU A 554 -0.85 9.48 12.41
C GLU A 554 0.00 8.81 13.51
N ASP A 555 0.07 7.49 13.54
CA ASP A 555 0.88 6.72 14.50
C ASP A 555 2.38 7.01 14.31
N ARG A 556 2.85 7.16 13.09
CA ARG A 556 4.25 7.46 12.76
C ARG A 556 4.69 8.84 13.24
N ILE A 557 3.82 9.85 13.19
CA ILE A 557 4.09 11.20 13.69
C ILE A 557 4.39 11.19 15.21
N CYS A 558 3.76 10.31 15.96
CA CYS A 558 3.94 10.21 17.40
C CYS A 558 5.33 9.67 17.82
N LEU A 559 6.13 9.09 16.91
CA LEU A 559 7.37 8.38 17.24
C LEU A 559 8.67 9.20 17.07
N THR A 560 8.66 10.43 16.57
CA THR A 560 9.89 11.18 16.27
C THR A 560 10.28 12.18 17.35
N ALA A 561 11.39 11.92 18.06
CA ALA A 561 11.81 12.71 19.20
C ALA A 561 13.30 13.07 19.25
N ARG A 562 14.02 13.18 18.11
CA ARG A 562 15.46 13.51 18.17
C ARG A 562 15.72 14.97 18.49
N GLU A 563 14.97 15.89 17.88
CA GLU A 563 15.00 17.32 18.24
C GLU A 563 14.56 17.56 19.69
N GLU A 564 13.72 16.67 20.22
CA GLU A 564 13.29 16.72 21.61
C GLU A 564 14.48 16.50 22.57
N ILE A 565 15.41 15.59 22.22
CA ILE A 565 16.63 15.35 23.00
C ILE A 565 17.52 16.60 23.00
N ASP A 566 17.71 17.25 21.85
CA ASP A 566 18.52 18.47 21.74
C ASP A 566 17.88 19.64 22.50
N ILE A 567 16.55 19.79 22.45
CA ILE A 567 15.82 20.79 23.25
C ILE A 567 15.94 20.50 24.75
N LYS A 568 15.80 19.23 25.16
CA LYS A 568 16.00 18.81 26.56
C LYS A 568 17.42 19.08 27.04
N ALA A 569 18.42 18.78 26.22
CA ALA A 569 19.84 19.03 26.51
C ALA A 569 20.12 20.53 26.68
N LEU A 570 19.60 21.38 25.79
CA LEU A 570 19.74 22.83 25.88
C LEU A 570 19.03 23.41 27.11
N ASN A 571 17.85 22.88 27.48
CA ASN A 571 17.15 23.25 28.71
C ASN A 571 17.96 22.87 29.95
N LEU A 572 18.56 21.68 29.95
CA LEU A 572 19.43 21.23 31.06
C LEU A 572 20.65 22.13 31.16
N ALA A 573 21.36 22.42 30.07
CA ALA A 573 22.52 23.32 30.04
C ALA A 573 22.16 24.70 30.58
N MET A 574 21.06 25.28 30.13
CA MET A 574 20.59 26.58 30.63
C MET A 574 20.23 26.54 32.13
N GLY A 575 19.64 25.43 32.57
CA GLY A 575 19.28 25.22 33.99
C GLY A 575 20.50 25.16 34.87
N VAL A 576 21.54 24.44 34.47
CA VAL A 576 22.82 24.34 35.21
C VAL A 576 23.50 25.70 35.28
N ILE A 577 23.64 26.41 34.17
CA ILE A 577 24.24 27.74 34.13
C ILE A 577 23.46 28.73 35.02
N LYS A 578 22.12 28.70 35.02
CA LYS A 578 21.30 29.57 35.89
C LYS A 578 21.49 29.30 37.37
N ARG A 579 21.69 28.04 37.78
CA ARG A 579 21.94 27.69 39.16
C ARG A 579 23.17 28.39 39.67
N TYR A 580 24.28 28.27 38.93
CA TYR A 580 25.53 28.95 39.31
C TYR A 580 25.43 30.50 39.23
N TRP A 581 24.58 31.04 38.34
CA TRP A 581 24.34 32.49 38.30
C TRP A 581 23.55 33.00 39.50
N GLY A 582 22.59 32.22 40.01
CA GLY A 582 21.84 32.56 41.22
C GLY A 582 22.72 32.61 42.46
N ASP A 583 23.61 31.64 42.63
CA ASP A 583 24.53 31.53 43.74
C ASP A 583 25.60 32.66 43.72
N ALA A 584 26.10 33.06 42.57
CA ALA A 584 27.03 34.20 42.45
C ALA A 584 26.38 35.55 42.83
N LYS A 585 25.10 35.77 42.52
CA LYS A 585 24.36 36.96 42.96
C LYS A 585 24.03 36.97 44.46
N SER A 586 23.77 35.80 45.07
CA SER A 586 23.49 35.71 46.51
C SER A 586 24.75 35.82 47.36
N GLY A 587 25.90 35.39 46.85
CA GLY A 587 27.22 35.52 47.54
C GLY A 587 27.74 36.98 47.61
N SER A 588 27.40 37.84 46.63
CA SER A 588 27.78 39.25 46.62
C SER A 588 26.97 40.13 47.55
N SER A 589 25.80 39.66 48.04
CA SER A 589 24.97 40.40 49.00
C SER A 589 25.28 40.10 50.46
N SER A 590 26.07 39.07 50.78
CA SER A 590 26.43 38.71 52.18
C SER A 590 27.78 39.26 52.67
N GLY A 591 28.53 39.99 51.82
CA GLY A 591 29.84 40.54 52.12
C GLY A 591 29.84 42.00 52.62
N ALA A 592 28.68 42.65 52.81
CA ALA A 592 28.61 44.09 53.13
C ALA A 592 27.99 44.43 54.52
N HIS A 593 28.13 43.58 55.54
CA HIS A 593 27.81 43.95 56.91
C HIS A 593 28.78 43.30 57.87
N GLY A 594 29.75 44.10 58.37
CA GLY A 594 30.50 43.79 59.58
C GLY A 594 31.93 44.28 59.60
N PHE A 595 32.16 45.59 59.63
CA PHE A 595 33.25 46.19 60.38
C PHE A 595 32.92 47.68 60.68
N GLY A 596 32.46 47.93 61.85
CA GLY A 596 32.24 49.26 62.38
C GLY A 596 31.96 49.21 63.89
N SER A 597 33.01 49.28 64.63
CA SER A 597 33.27 49.75 65.97
C SER A 597 34.06 48.80 66.80
#